data_1fd6f7c5c31941ae2c8930d3803e0c3a
#
_entry.id   1fd6f7c5c31941ae2c8930d3803e0c3a
#
_cell.length_a   1.000
_cell.length_b   1.000
_cell.length_c   1.000
_cell.angle_alpha   90.00
_cell.angle_beta   90.00
_cell.angle_gamma   90.00
#
_symmetry.space_group_name_H-M   'P 1'
#
loop_
_entity.id
_entity.type
_entity.pdbx_description
1 polymer ?
#
loop_
_entity_poly.entity_id
_entity_poly.type
_entity_poly.pdbx_seq_one_letter_code
_entity_poly.pdbx_strand_id
1 'polypeptide(L)'
;QRHALEQLAVSGRVVDVLVGPAGSGKTSTLSALRAAWELEHGKGSVIGLAPTAAAAQVLADELGIPTENTTKWATEHGLGRWDFVADQLVIVDEASLSGTFLLDRLTQHAAAVGAKVLLVGDRQQHGAVDASGVFGFIADSIEDRPELTEIWRFREEWERHASLLLRIGDSDVFEEYDLHDRIVGGDYDPMLDAAYAGWLDDTAHGKSSLMIAETNESVTVLNVRARLDRIEAGLVDDSTAVRLHDGSEASPGDLVVTRQNDRRVRYGKSWVKNGDLWTVVGTHADGSVDVRPIGAERGSVRLQANYVAEQLELAYAITAYRAQGMTVDTAHAVVT
;
A
#
# COMPACT_ATOMS: atom_id res chain seq x y z
N GLN A 1 -2.50 19.65 -11.04
CA GLN A 1 -2.48 18.48 -11.95
C GLN A 1 -2.13 18.89 -13.39
N ARG A 2 -2.90 19.81 -14.01
CA ARG A 2 -2.65 20.24 -15.40
C ARG A 2 -1.23 20.76 -15.62
N HIS A 3 -0.75 21.65 -14.75
CA HIS A 3 0.60 22.20 -14.83
C HIS A 3 1.68 21.12 -14.72
N ALA A 4 1.53 20.17 -13.79
CA ALA A 4 2.43 19.03 -13.64
C ALA A 4 2.47 18.16 -14.89
N LEU A 5 1.30 17.90 -15.51
CA LEU A 5 1.21 17.16 -16.77
C LEU A 5 1.95 17.87 -17.91
N GLU A 6 1.73 19.19 -18.05
CA GLU A 6 2.40 20.01 -19.09
C GLU A 6 3.93 19.98 -18.93
N GLN A 7 4.44 20.10 -17.70
CA GLN A 7 5.87 20.02 -17.40
C GLN A 7 6.46 18.65 -17.77
N LEU A 8 5.78 17.55 -17.38
CA LEU A 8 6.24 16.18 -17.68
C LEU A 8 6.22 15.87 -19.18
N ALA A 9 5.18 16.34 -19.88
CA ALA A 9 5.01 16.06 -21.30
C ALA A 9 6.08 16.74 -22.18
N VAL A 10 6.56 17.92 -21.80
CA VAL A 10 7.57 18.68 -22.58
C VAL A 10 9.00 18.45 -22.10
N SER A 11 9.20 17.73 -21.00
CA SER A 11 10.52 17.49 -20.43
C SER A 11 11.36 16.58 -21.32
N GLY A 12 12.53 17.06 -21.73
CA GLY A 12 13.53 16.26 -22.44
C GLY A 12 14.47 15.44 -21.53
N ARG A 13 14.23 15.42 -20.21
CA ARG A 13 15.07 14.65 -19.28
C ARG A 13 14.81 13.16 -19.42
N VAL A 14 15.84 12.37 -19.24
CA VAL A 14 15.72 10.90 -19.12
C VAL A 14 14.98 10.50 -17.83
N VAL A 15 15.20 11.27 -16.75
CA VAL A 15 14.55 11.04 -15.46
C VAL A 15 13.79 12.28 -15.05
N ASP A 16 12.51 12.10 -14.82
CA ASP A 16 11.67 13.12 -14.18
C ASP A 16 11.10 12.59 -12.87
N VAL A 17 10.61 13.50 -12.05
CA VAL A 17 9.91 13.18 -10.79
C VAL A 17 8.52 13.80 -10.78
N LEU A 18 7.59 13.09 -10.13
CA LEU A 18 6.29 13.62 -9.74
C LEU A 18 6.15 13.46 -8.22
N VAL A 19 6.21 14.56 -7.51
CA VAL A 19 6.07 14.57 -6.05
C VAL A 19 4.62 14.85 -5.68
N GLY A 20 4.09 14.12 -4.71
CA GLY A 20 2.77 14.41 -4.18
C GLY A 20 2.37 13.48 -3.05
N PRO A 21 1.61 13.99 -2.05
CA PRO A 21 1.08 13.18 -0.96
C PRO A 21 0.11 12.11 -1.46
N ALA A 22 -0.21 11.15 -0.59
CA ALA A 22 -1.27 10.21 -0.85
C ALA A 22 -2.61 10.97 -1.06
N GLY A 23 -3.37 10.58 -2.10
CA GLY A 23 -4.65 11.24 -2.42
C GLY A 23 -4.54 12.59 -3.11
N SER A 24 -3.38 12.98 -3.63
CA SER A 24 -3.19 14.25 -4.38
C SER A 24 -3.60 14.18 -5.86
N GLY A 25 -4.09 13.01 -6.33
CA GLY A 25 -4.47 12.83 -7.74
C GLY A 25 -3.31 12.42 -8.64
N LYS A 26 -2.27 11.76 -8.10
CA LYS A 26 -1.17 11.17 -8.88
C LYS A 26 -1.71 10.29 -10.00
N THR A 27 -2.60 9.35 -9.70
CA THR A 27 -3.21 8.44 -10.67
C THR A 27 -3.87 9.15 -11.84
N SER A 28 -4.64 10.21 -11.57
CA SER A 28 -5.29 11.01 -12.63
C SER A 28 -4.27 11.69 -13.54
N THR A 29 -3.19 12.23 -12.96
CA THR A 29 -2.10 12.86 -13.71
C THR A 29 -1.34 11.83 -14.55
N LEU A 30 -1.05 10.64 -13.98
CA LEU A 30 -0.39 9.55 -14.68
C LEU A 30 -1.24 8.96 -15.81
N SER A 31 -2.56 8.84 -15.62
CA SER A 31 -3.49 8.38 -16.66
C SER A 31 -3.50 9.34 -17.86
N ALA A 32 -3.50 10.65 -17.60
CA ALA A 32 -3.43 11.65 -18.64
C ALA A 32 -2.07 11.64 -19.37
N LEU A 33 -0.96 11.52 -18.62
CA LEU A 33 0.39 11.41 -19.18
C LEU A 33 0.53 10.15 -20.05
N ARG A 34 0.04 9.00 -19.55
CA ARG A 34 -0.01 7.76 -20.32
C ARG A 34 -0.72 7.96 -21.66
N ALA A 35 -1.93 8.54 -21.62
CA ALA A 35 -2.72 8.76 -22.84
C ALA A 35 -1.97 9.64 -23.86
N ALA A 36 -1.32 10.71 -23.38
CA ALA A 36 -0.51 11.58 -24.23
C ALA A 36 0.71 10.86 -24.79
N TRP A 37 1.41 10.06 -23.98
CA TRP A 37 2.60 9.31 -24.39
C TRP A 37 2.26 8.22 -25.42
N GLU A 38 1.19 7.45 -25.18
CA GLU A 38 0.75 6.42 -26.11
C GLU A 38 0.20 6.98 -27.44
N LEU A 39 -0.27 8.23 -27.45
CA LEU A 39 -0.69 8.92 -28.69
C LEU A 39 0.53 9.21 -29.58
N GLU A 40 1.67 9.58 -29.00
CA GLU A 40 2.90 9.92 -29.71
C GLU A 40 3.72 8.67 -30.10
N HIS A 41 3.92 7.76 -29.12
CA HIS A 41 4.86 6.64 -29.23
C HIS A 41 4.17 5.28 -29.46
N GLY A 42 2.85 5.27 -29.58
CA GLY A 42 2.06 4.07 -29.82
C GLY A 42 1.61 3.36 -28.53
N LYS A 43 0.53 2.59 -28.68
CA LYS A 43 -0.06 1.84 -27.57
C LYS A 43 0.92 0.80 -27.01
N GLY A 44 1.06 0.76 -25.68
CA GLY A 44 1.97 -0.15 -24.98
C GLY A 44 3.38 0.42 -24.79
N SER A 45 3.64 1.68 -25.17
CA SER A 45 4.91 2.39 -24.90
C SER A 45 5.04 2.83 -23.43
N VAL A 46 4.04 2.58 -22.59
CA VAL A 46 4.08 2.91 -21.16
C VAL A 46 4.02 1.62 -20.34
N ILE A 47 4.96 1.48 -19.41
CA ILE A 47 4.99 0.39 -18.42
C ILE A 47 5.09 0.95 -16.99
N GLY A 48 4.66 0.15 -16.03
CA GLY A 48 4.72 0.49 -14.61
C GLY A 48 5.67 -0.40 -13.83
N LEU A 49 6.33 0.16 -12.84
CA LEU A 49 7.08 -0.55 -11.82
C LEU A 49 6.68 -0.02 -10.45
N ALA A 50 6.65 -0.89 -9.43
CA ALA A 50 6.41 -0.50 -8.05
C ALA A 50 7.23 -1.38 -7.09
N PRO A 51 7.55 -0.95 -5.86
CA PRO A 51 8.40 -1.70 -4.94
C PRO A 51 7.76 -3.02 -4.49
N THR A 52 6.44 -3.10 -4.40
CA THR A 52 5.72 -4.30 -3.99
C THR A 52 4.83 -4.85 -5.11
N ALA A 53 4.51 -6.14 -5.03
CA ALA A 53 3.59 -6.76 -5.99
C ALA A 53 2.14 -6.25 -5.82
N ALA A 54 1.75 -5.86 -4.60
CA ALA A 54 0.44 -5.26 -4.34
C ALA A 54 0.35 -3.87 -4.99
N ALA A 55 1.33 -2.99 -4.76
CA ALA A 55 1.41 -1.67 -5.39
C ALA A 55 1.47 -1.76 -6.92
N ALA A 56 2.25 -2.71 -7.46
CA ALA A 56 2.30 -2.97 -8.90
C ALA A 56 0.94 -3.36 -9.48
N GLN A 57 0.15 -4.16 -8.75
CA GLN A 57 -1.19 -4.53 -9.20
C GLN A 57 -2.16 -3.33 -9.18
N VAL A 58 -2.12 -2.53 -8.11
CA VAL A 58 -2.92 -1.31 -8.01
C VAL A 58 -2.61 -0.39 -9.19
N LEU A 59 -1.34 -0.13 -9.45
CA LEU A 59 -0.91 0.70 -10.58
C LEU A 59 -1.35 0.12 -11.93
N ALA A 60 -1.29 -1.22 -12.09
CA ALA A 60 -1.78 -1.90 -13.30
C ALA A 60 -3.29 -1.71 -13.51
N ASP A 61 -4.08 -1.87 -12.43
CA ASP A 61 -5.54 -1.77 -12.48
C ASP A 61 -5.98 -0.30 -12.73
N GLU A 62 -5.31 0.65 -12.08
CA GLU A 62 -5.61 2.08 -12.22
C GLU A 62 -5.23 2.65 -13.59
N LEU A 63 -4.05 2.30 -14.08
CA LEU A 63 -3.55 2.85 -15.35
C LEU A 63 -3.84 1.95 -16.56
N GLY A 64 -4.20 0.68 -16.36
CA GLY A 64 -4.40 -0.28 -17.45
C GLY A 64 -3.14 -0.52 -18.29
N ILE A 65 -1.96 -0.51 -17.67
CA ILE A 65 -0.65 -0.74 -18.31
C ILE A 65 0.01 -2.02 -17.77
N PRO A 66 0.92 -2.66 -18.51
CA PRO A 66 1.76 -3.73 -17.97
C PRO A 66 2.59 -3.21 -16.80
N THR A 67 2.48 -3.84 -15.64
CA THR A 67 3.17 -3.40 -14.42
C THR A 67 3.75 -4.59 -13.67
N GLU A 68 4.91 -4.41 -13.05
CA GLU A 68 5.58 -5.44 -12.26
C GLU A 68 6.33 -4.83 -11.07
N ASN A 69 6.74 -5.65 -10.11
CA ASN A 69 7.59 -5.13 -9.04
C ASN A 69 9.04 -4.91 -9.49
N THR A 70 9.67 -3.90 -8.90
CA THR A 70 11.02 -3.43 -9.26
C THR A 70 12.09 -4.51 -9.06
N THR A 71 11.98 -5.34 -8.01
CA THR A 71 12.93 -6.43 -7.74
C THR A 71 12.86 -7.51 -8.82
N LYS A 72 11.64 -7.85 -9.27
CA LYS A 72 11.48 -8.81 -10.35
C LYS A 72 12.04 -8.27 -11.66
N TRP A 73 11.75 -6.99 -11.99
CA TRP A 73 12.38 -6.37 -13.15
C TRP A 73 13.91 -6.49 -13.10
N ALA A 74 14.53 -6.14 -11.96
CA ALA A 74 15.98 -6.20 -11.79
C ALA A 74 16.55 -7.61 -11.98
N THR A 75 15.80 -8.63 -11.53
CA THR A 75 16.18 -10.04 -11.70
C THR A 75 16.08 -10.47 -13.16
N GLU A 76 14.97 -10.20 -13.82
CA GLU A 76 14.73 -10.58 -15.22
C GLU A 76 15.68 -9.81 -16.17
N HIS A 77 15.94 -8.52 -15.90
CA HIS A 77 16.93 -7.74 -16.62
C HIS A 77 18.33 -8.31 -16.46
N GLY A 78 18.73 -8.68 -15.23
CA GLY A 78 20.05 -9.33 -14.97
C GLY A 78 20.21 -10.66 -15.67
N LEU A 79 19.12 -11.33 -16.05
CA LEU A 79 19.10 -12.57 -16.85
C LEU A 79 18.97 -12.32 -18.36
N GLY A 80 18.92 -11.05 -18.81
CA GLY A 80 18.73 -10.68 -20.21
C GLY A 80 17.35 -11.04 -20.77
N ARG A 81 16.33 -11.10 -19.91
CA ARG A 81 14.95 -11.49 -20.29
C ARG A 81 13.98 -10.33 -20.36
N TRP A 82 14.34 -9.18 -19.79
CA TRP A 82 13.49 -7.98 -19.80
C TRP A 82 14.34 -6.73 -19.90
N ASP A 83 14.30 -6.09 -21.07
CA ASP A 83 14.95 -4.82 -21.33
C ASP A 83 13.88 -3.75 -21.64
N PHE A 84 14.20 -2.49 -21.34
CA PHE A 84 13.44 -1.36 -21.83
C PHE A 84 13.74 -1.14 -23.33
N VAL A 85 12.85 -0.43 -24.00
CA VAL A 85 13.04 -0.07 -25.42
C VAL A 85 13.06 1.44 -25.58
N ALA A 86 13.60 1.92 -26.70
CA ALA A 86 13.60 3.34 -27.03
C ALA A 86 12.16 3.91 -27.01
N ASP A 87 12.03 5.15 -26.60
CA ASP A 87 10.77 5.88 -26.49
C ASP A 87 9.74 5.28 -25.51
N GLN A 88 10.15 4.34 -24.67
CA GLN A 88 9.32 3.78 -23.63
C GLN A 88 9.28 4.70 -22.39
N LEU A 89 8.09 4.95 -21.85
CA LEU A 89 7.91 5.59 -20.56
C LEU A 89 7.80 4.52 -19.44
N VAL A 90 8.74 4.56 -18.51
CA VAL A 90 8.77 3.68 -17.34
C VAL A 90 8.30 4.48 -16.12
N ILE A 91 7.09 4.24 -15.65
CA ILE A 91 6.54 4.86 -14.44
C ILE A 91 6.96 4.00 -13.23
N VAL A 92 7.71 4.57 -12.29
CA VAL A 92 8.08 3.93 -11.03
C VAL A 92 7.28 4.58 -9.92
N ASP A 93 6.19 3.92 -9.51
CA ASP A 93 5.34 4.41 -8.41
C ASP A 93 5.92 3.99 -7.06
N GLU A 94 5.59 4.75 -6.00
CA GLU A 94 6.17 4.61 -4.66
C GLU A 94 7.71 4.56 -4.69
N ALA A 95 8.34 5.37 -5.55
CA ALA A 95 9.78 5.37 -5.77
C ALA A 95 10.59 5.69 -4.50
N SER A 96 9.99 6.37 -3.51
CA SER A 96 10.58 6.61 -2.18
C SER A 96 10.88 5.33 -1.40
N LEU A 97 10.15 4.24 -1.68
CA LEU A 97 10.36 2.91 -1.08
C LEU A 97 11.37 2.05 -1.86
N SER A 98 11.87 2.52 -2.99
CA SER A 98 12.85 1.79 -3.80
C SER A 98 14.28 2.11 -3.36
N GLY A 99 15.11 1.08 -3.18
CA GLY A 99 16.51 1.26 -2.78
C GLY A 99 17.34 1.99 -3.84
N THR A 100 18.34 2.75 -3.40
CA THR A 100 19.21 3.60 -4.24
C THR A 100 19.84 2.82 -5.40
N PHE A 101 20.42 1.66 -5.14
CA PHE A 101 21.08 0.85 -6.18
C PHE A 101 20.11 0.33 -7.26
N LEU A 102 18.87 0.09 -6.88
CA LEU A 102 17.84 -0.35 -7.82
C LEU A 102 17.43 0.79 -8.74
N LEU A 103 17.18 1.98 -8.17
CA LEU A 103 16.86 3.17 -8.98
C LEU A 103 18.02 3.58 -9.88
N ASP A 104 19.27 3.47 -9.41
CA ASP A 104 20.47 3.75 -10.22
C ASP A 104 20.55 2.80 -11.44
N ARG A 105 20.44 1.49 -11.23
CA ARG A 105 20.42 0.52 -12.35
C ARG A 105 19.32 0.79 -13.35
N LEU A 106 18.12 1.10 -12.86
CA LEU A 106 16.93 1.35 -13.68
C LEU A 106 17.13 2.59 -14.55
N THR A 107 17.60 3.69 -13.95
CA THR A 107 17.82 4.96 -14.66
C THR A 107 18.98 4.88 -15.64
N GLN A 108 20.10 4.21 -15.29
CA GLN A 108 21.21 3.97 -16.20
C GLN A 108 20.78 3.13 -17.41
N HIS A 109 20.01 2.06 -17.19
CA HIS A 109 19.53 1.24 -18.28
C HIS A 109 18.58 2.03 -19.20
N ALA A 110 17.64 2.77 -18.64
CA ALA A 110 16.74 3.62 -19.42
C ALA A 110 17.51 4.65 -20.28
N ALA A 111 18.52 5.29 -19.71
CA ALA A 111 19.39 6.23 -20.42
C ALA A 111 20.12 5.54 -21.59
N ALA A 112 20.62 4.34 -21.39
CA ALA A 112 21.37 3.59 -22.39
C ALA A 112 20.54 3.19 -23.62
N VAL A 113 19.23 2.92 -23.42
CA VAL A 113 18.34 2.46 -24.50
C VAL A 113 17.44 3.58 -25.06
N GLY A 114 17.50 4.80 -24.53
CA GLY A 114 16.65 5.91 -24.94
C GLY A 114 15.21 5.83 -24.40
N ALA A 115 15.01 5.19 -23.24
CA ALA A 115 13.74 5.20 -22.52
C ALA A 115 13.69 6.38 -21.54
N LYS A 116 12.48 6.76 -21.12
CA LYS A 116 12.23 7.80 -20.10
C LYS A 116 11.72 7.16 -18.81
N VAL A 117 12.24 7.62 -17.67
CA VAL A 117 11.80 7.20 -16.33
C VAL A 117 11.06 8.34 -15.67
N LEU A 118 9.88 8.05 -15.14
CA LEU A 118 9.14 8.93 -14.25
C LEU A 118 9.10 8.30 -12.85
N LEU A 119 9.82 8.89 -11.91
CA LEU A 119 9.78 8.51 -10.51
C LEU A 119 8.62 9.23 -9.82
N VAL A 120 7.70 8.45 -9.25
CA VAL A 120 6.50 8.98 -8.58
C VAL A 120 6.57 8.61 -7.11
N GLY A 121 6.34 9.56 -6.22
CA GLY A 121 6.40 9.26 -4.80
C GLY A 121 6.11 10.46 -3.90
N ASP A 122 6.21 10.21 -2.62
CA ASP A 122 6.14 11.22 -1.58
C ASP A 122 7.42 11.17 -0.74
N ARG A 123 8.19 12.26 -0.73
CA ARG A 123 9.46 12.34 0.01
C ARG A 123 9.29 12.41 1.53
N GLN A 124 8.07 12.68 2.01
CA GLN A 124 7.75 12.76 3.43
C GLN A 124 7.21 11.42 3.98
N GLN A 125 6.90 10.45 3.11
CA GLN A 125 6.57 9.11 3.52
C GLN A 125 7.82 8.30 3.93
N HIS A 126 7.63 7.18 4.60
CA HIS A 126 8.73 6.30 4.99
C HIS A 126 9.63 5.99 3.79
N GLY A 127 10.94 6.13 3.99
CA GLY A 127 11.94 5.76 2.98
C GLY A 127 12.17 4.24 2.93
N ALA A 128 12.90 3.80 1.91
CA ALA A 128 13.32 2.42 1.80
C ALA A 128 14.15 1.97 3.02
N VAL A 129 14.00 0.72 3.42
CA VAL A 129 14.81 0.10 4.50
C VAL A 129 16.28 0.04 4.08
N ASP A 130 16.55 -0.21 2.80
CA ASP A 130 17.90 -0.28 2.23
C ASP A 130 18.27 1.03 1.52
N ALA A 131 19.30 1.74 2.02
CA ALA A 131 19.89 2.92 1.40
C ALA A 131 18.83 3.89 0.83
N SER A 132 18.01 4.45 1.70
CA SER A 132 16.90 5.38 1.37
C SER A 132 17.41 6.80 1.07
N GLY A 133 16.55 7.61 0.43
CA GLY A 133 16.77 9.06 0.28
C GLY A 133 17.14 9.51 -1.13
N VAL A 134 17.50 8.61 -2.06
CA VAL A 134 17.86 9.01 -3.43
C VAL A 134 16.68 9.63 -4.18
N PHE A 135 15.44 9.19 -3.94
CA PHE A 135 14.27 9.82 -4.52
C PHE A 135 14.14 11.30 -4.10
N GLY A 136 14.30 11.57 -2.80
CA GLY A 136 14.31 12.94 -2.27
C GLY A 136 15.44 13.78 -2.87
N PHE A 137 16.65 13.23 -2.95
CA PHE A 137 17.80 13.88 -3.55
C PHE A 137 17.57 14.22 -5.04
N ILE A 138 17.05 13.31 -5.84
CA ILE A 138 16.71 13.55 -7.24
C ILE A 138 15.62 14.63 -7.33
N ALA A 139 14.57 14.53 -6.51
CA ALA A 139 13.50 15.51 -6.47
C ALA A 139 14.03 16.93 -6.14
N ASP A 140 14.94 17.05 -5.19
CA ASP A 140 15.54 18.35 -4.81
C ASP A 140 16.52 18.89 -5.85
N SER A 141 17.09 18.03 -6.70
CA SER A 141 17.99 18.42 -7.79
C SER A 141 17.25 19.01 -9.00
N ILE A 142 15.94 18.90 -9.07
CA ILE A 142 15.10 19.43 -10.15
C ILE A 142 14.36 20.66 -9.64
N GLU A 143 14.81 21.88 -10.03
CA GLU A 143 14.26 23.15 -9.56
C GLU A 143 12.75 23.29 -9.85
N ASP A 144 12.33 22.99 -11.09
CA ASP A 144 10.94 23.09 -11.55
C ASP A 144 10.26 21.71 -11.57
N ARG A 145 10.44 20.91 -10.51
CA ARG A 145 9.80 19.59 -10.45
C ARG A 145 8.29 19.71 -10.35
N PRO A 146 7.53 18.87 -11.07
CA PRO A 146 6.10 18.77 -10.87
C PRO A 146 5.77 18.31 -9.46
N GLU A 147 4.95 19.10 -8.75
CA GLU A 147 4.47 18.76 -7.41
C GLU A 147 2.96 18.91 -7.34
N LEU A 148 2.29 17.89 -6.77
CA LEU A 148 0.87 17.91 -6.47
C LEU A 148 0.69 18.26 -5.00
N THR A 149 0.07 19.39 -4.71
CA THR A 149 -0.04 19.93 -3.34
C THR A 149 -1.42 19.76 -2.74
N GLU A 150 -2.45 19.57 -3.58
CA GLU A 150 -3.84 19.42 -3.12
C GLU A 150 -4.15 17.96 -2.77
N ILE A 151 -4.83 17.74 -1.63
CA ILE A 151 -5.28 16.42 -1.18
C ILE A 151 -6.78 16.30 -1.40
N TRP A 152 -7.21 15.21 -2.05
CA TRP A 152 -8.61 14.91 -2.35
C TRP A 152 -9.15 13.71 -1.58
N ARG A 153 -8.29 13.02 -0.81
CA ARG A 153 -8.65 11.80 -0.07
C ARG A 153 -9.68 12.06 1.03
N PHE A 154 -9.52 13.16 1.76
CA PHE A 154 -10.40 13.49 2.88
C PHE A 154 -11.61 14.30 2.41
N ARG A 155 -12.79 14.04 2.99
CA ARG A 155 -14.02 14.75 2.69
C ARG A 155 -14.03 16.14 3.32
N GLU A 156 -13.60 16.21 4.58
CA GLU A 156 -13.56 17.43 5.37
C GLU A 156 -12.35 18.30 4.98
N GLU A 157 -12.53 19.60 4.89
CA GLU A 157 -11.48 20.55 4.51
C GLU A 157 -10.40 20.66 5.59
N TRP A 158 -10.82 20.67 6.86
CA TRP A 158 -9.87 20.70 7.98
C TRP A 158 -8.96 19.46 7.98
N GLU A 159 -9.49 18.28 7.69
CA GLU A 159 -8.71 17.03 7.62
C GLU A 159 -7.66 17.06 6.50
N ARG A 160 -7.99 17.68 5.35
CA ARG A 160 -7.03 17.91 4.27
C ARG A 160 -5.89 18.79 4.73
N HIS A 161 -6.21 19.90 5.41
CA HIS A 161 -5.21 20.81 5.96
C HIS A 161 -4.36 20.14 7.04
N ALA A 162 -4.98 19.51 8.04
CA ALA A 162 -4.33 18.79 9.11
C ALA A 162 -3.39 17.69 8.59
N SER A 163 -3.79 16.94 7.54
CA SER A 163 -2.94 15.91 6.95
C SER A 163 -1.67 16.47 6.27
N LEU A 164 -1.71 17.71 5.78
CA LEU A 164 -0.51 18.41 5.26
C LEU A 164 0.42 18.85 6.39
N LEU A 165 -0.13 19.36 7.51
CA LEU A 165 0.65 19.69 8.70
C LEU A 165 1.32 18.44 9.28
N LEU A 166 0.56 17.36 9.44
CA LEU A 166 1.10 16.08 9.91
C LEU A 166 2.24 15.56 9.04
N ARG A 167 2.12 15.72 7.71
CA ARG A 167 3.13 15.29 6.75
C ARG A 167 4.48 16.00 6.93
N ILE A 168 4.48 17.25 7.34
CA ILE A 168 5.72 18.04 7.57
C ILE A 168 6.16 18.03 9.04
N GLY A 169 5.43 17.33 9.92
CA GLY A 169 5.73 17.27 11.35
C GLY A 169 5.42 18.56 12.10
N ASP A 170 4.48 19.36 11.60
CA ASP A 170 4.06 20.60 12.23
C ASP A 170 3.18 20.29 13.45
N SER A 171 3.55 20.82 14.62
CA SER A 171 2.85 20.58 15.89
C SER A 171 1.44 21.16 15.95
N ASP A 172 1.14 22.17 15.15
CA ASP A 172 -0.19 22.80 15.09
C ASP A 172 -1.29 21.80 14.65
N VAL A 173 -0.87 20.70 14.05
CA VAL A 173 -1.78 19.59 13.69
C VAL A 173 -2.51 19.01 14.89
N PHE A 174 -1.88 18.99 16.09
CA PHE A 174 -2.52 18.46 17.28
C PHE A 174 -3.70 19.30 17.74
N GLU A 175 -3.63 20.63 17.59
CA GLU A 175 -4.73 21.53 17.92
C GLU A 175 -5.92 21.29 16.98
N GLU A 176 -5.66 21.08 15.68
CA GLU A 176 -6.70 20.77 14.69
C GLU A 176 -7.40 19.45 14.98
N TYR A 177 -6.64 18.38 15.27
CA TYR A 177 -7.23 17.08 15.58
C TYR A 177 -7.96 17.07 16.92
N ASP A 178 -7.46 17.81 17.94
CA ASP A 178 -8.12 17.93 19.26
C ASP A 178 -9.43 18.71 19.15
N LEU A 179 -9.47 19.80 18.38
CA LEU A 179 -10.67 20.59 18.11
C LEU A 179 -11.82 19.76 17.51
N HIS A 180 -11.47 18.69 16.81
CA HIS A 180 -12.42 17.78 16.17
C HIS A 180 -12.59 16.44 16.92
N ASP A 181 -12.22 16.39 18.20
CA ASP A 181 -12.32 15.18 19.06
C ASP A 181 -11.65 13.93 18.43
N ARG A 182 -10.50 14.12 17.74
CA ARG A 182 -9.76 13.04 17.09
C ARG A 182 -8.56 12.55 17.90
N ILE A 183 -8.22 13.24 18.98
CA ILE A 183 -7.14 12.84 19.89
C ILE A 183 -7.74 12.42 21.23
N VAL A 184 -7.38 11.22 21.66
CA VAL A 184 -7.71 10.73 23.00
C VAL A 184 -6.38 10.48 23.70
N GLY A 185 -6.13 11.22 24.80
CA GLY A 185 -4.90 11.09 25.59
C GLY A 185 -5.13 10.29 26.86
N GLY A 186 -4.13 9.55 27.31
CA GLY A 186 -4.19 8.78 28.54
C GLY A 186 -3.07 7.76 28.68
N ASP A 187 -3.18 6.87 29.65
CA ASP A 187 -2.28 5.75 29.84
C ASP A 187 -2.46 4.71 28.70
N TYR A 188 -1.46 3.87 28.51
CA TYR A 188 -1.39 2.93 27.39
C TYR A 188 -2.61 2.00 27.26
N ASP A 189 -3.00 1.33 28.34
CA ASP A 189 -4.14 0.38 28.29
C ASP A 189 -5.47 1.07 27.97
N PRO A 190 -5.85 2.22 28.60
CA PRO A 190 -7.00 3.01 28.18
C PRO A 190 -6.96 3.46 26.70
N MET A 191 -5.77 3.73 26.14
CA MET A 191 -5.64 4.12 24.74
C MET A 191 -5.89 2.96 23.79
N LEU A 192 -5.41 1.76 24.12
CA LEU A 192 -5.77 0.55 23.38
C LEU A 192 -7.28 0.29 23.43
N ASP A 193 -7.90 0.49 24.59
CA ASP A 193 -9.34 0.36 24.78
C ASP A 193 -10.12 1.36 23.92
N ALA A 194 -9.69 2.61 23.87
CA ALA A 194 -10.33 3.66 23.06
C ALA A 194 -10.23 3.37 21.55
N ALA A 195 -9.05 2.99 21.08
CA ALA A 195 -8.85 2.62 19.67
C ALA A 195 -9.70 1.40 19.27
N TYR A 196 -9.75 0.41 20.16
CA TYR A 196 -10.59 -0.78 19.96
C TYR A 196 -12.08 -0.44 19.93
N ALA A 197 -12.56 0.37 20.87
CA ALA A 197 -13.97 0.78 20.93
C ALA A 197 -14.40 1.58 19.68
N GLY A 198 -13.54 2.49 19.21
CA GLY A 198 -13.78 3.24 17.99
C GLY A 198 -13.84 2.34 16.75
N TRP A 199 -12.91 1.38 16.63
CA TRP A 199 -12.93 0.39 15.56
C TRP A 199 -14.19 -0.49 15.59
N LEU A 200 -14.62 -0.92 16.78
CA LEU A 200 -15.81 -1.73 16.95
C LEU A 200 -17.08 -0.98 16.53
N ASP A 201 -17.20 0.28 16.94
CA ASP A 201 -18.32 1.14 16.57
C ASP A 201 -18.39 1.37 15.06
N ASP A 202 -17.26 1.72 14.44
CA ASP A 202 -17.20 1.95 12.99
C ASP A 202 -17.51 0.70 12.18
N THR A 203 -17.01 -0.46 12.59
CA THR A 203 -17.30 -1.74 11.91
C THR A 203 -18.76 -2.16 12.08
N ALA A 204 -19.37 -1.89 13.25
CA ALA A 204 -20.79 -2.13 13.49
C ALA A 204 -21.69 -1.26 12.59
N HIS A 205 -21.21 -0.07 12.20
CA HIS A 205 -21.88 0.82 11.24
C HIS A 205 -21.51 0.53 9.77
N GLY A 206 -20.83 -0.57 9.50
CA GLY A 206 -20.50 -1.02 8.14
C GLY A 206 -19.36 -0.28 7.45
N LYS A 207 -18.56 0.51 8.20
CA LYS A 207 -17.36 1.14 7.65
C LYS A 207 -16.21 0.13 7.54
N SER A 208 -15.37 0.31 6.54
CA SER A 208 -14.06 -0.31 6.53
C SER A 208 -13.15 0.42 7.52
N SER A 209 -12.80 -0.20 8.62
CA SER A 209 -12.04 0.40 9.70
C SER A 209 -10.81 -0.42 10.05
N LEU A 210 -9.72 0.23 10.44
CA LEU A 210 -8.44 -0.38 10.73
C LEU A 210 -7.88 0.12 12.05
N MET A 211 -7.40 -0.81 12.88
CA MET A 211 -6.57 -0.46 14.02
C MET A 211 -5.09 -0.45 13.64
N ILE A 212 -4.40 0.60 14.04
CA ILE A 212 -2.97 0.77 13.79
C ILE A 212 -2.24 0.90 15.12
N ALA A 213 -1.17 0.15 15.32
CA ALA A 213 -0.33 0.27 16.51
C ALA A 213 1.15 0.34 16.12
N GLU A 214 1.95 0.91 16.99
CA GLU A 214 3.39 1.11 16.79
C GLU A 214 4.16 -0.20 16.88
N THR A 215 3.79 -1.08 17.83
CA THR A 215 4.51 -2.32 18.10
C THR A 215 3.74 -3.56 17.67
N ASN A 216 4.47 -4.64 17.36
CA ASN A 216 3.85 -5.94 17.09
C ASN A 216 3.13 -6.51 18.33
N GLU A 217 3.57 -6.18 19.54
CA GLU A 217 2.92 -6.60 20.78
C GLU A 217 1.53 -5.99 20.89
N SER A 218 1.39 -4.68 20.70
CA SER A 218 0.10 -3.97 20.67
C SER A 218 -0.82 -4.51 19.57
N VAL A 219 -0.27 -4.79 18.37
CA VAL A 219 -1.00 -5.41 17.26
C VAL A 219 -1.55 -6.77 17.68
N THR A 220 -0.74 -7.59 18.35
CA THR A 220 -1.17 -8.91 18.82
C THR A 220 -2.31 -8.81 19.85
N VAL A 221 -2.17 -7.90 20.83
CA VAL A 221 -3.22 -7.67 21.83
C VAL A 221 -4.55 -7.28 21.19
N LEU A 222 -4.51 -6.31 20.28
CA LEU A 222 -5.71 -5.84 19.56
C LEU A 222 -6.33 -6.93 18.67
N ASN A 223 -5.51 -7.71 17.98
CA ASN A 223 -5.97 -8.82 17.15
C ASN A 223 -6.66 -9.92 17.97
N VAL A 224 -6.06 -10.33 19.07
CA VAL A 224 -6.63 -11.36 19.97
C VAL A 224 -7.96 -10.88 20.55
N ARG A 225 -8.02 -9.65 21.03
CA ARG A 225 -9.24 -9.05 21.58
C ARG A 225 -10.35 -9.00 20.51
N ALA A 226 -10.06 -8.47 19.34
CA ALA A 226 -11.04 -8.38 18.26
C ALA A 226 -11.58 -9.76 17.86
N ARG A 227 -10.71 -10.77 17.80
CA ARG A 227 -11.13 -12.14 17.51
C ARG A 227 -12.07 -12.70 18.59
N LEU A 228 -11.71 -12.53 19.86
CA LEU A 228 -12.53 -13.03 20.99
C LEU A 228 -13.94 -12.44 20.98
N ASP A 229 -14.07 -11.11 20.83
CA ASP A 229 -15.35 -10.46 20.80
C ASP A 229 -16.18 -10.87 19.56
N ARG A 230 -15.53 -11.12 18.42
CA ARG A 230 -16.19 -11.62 17.21
C ARG A 230 -16.65 -13.08 17.35
N ILE A 231 -15.95 -13.91 18.11
CA ILE A 231 -16.39 -15.27 18.49
C ILE A 231 -17.63 -15.15 19.38
N GLU A 232 -17.60 -14.31 20.40
CA GLU A 232 -18.72 -14.08 21.30
C GLU A 232 -19.96 -13.55 20.57
N ALA A 233 -19.76 -12.65 19.59
CA ALA A 233 -20.81 -12.14 18.72
C ALA A 233 -21.31 -13.14 17.66
N GLY A 234 -20.73 -14.35 17.55
CA GLY A 234 -21.08 -15.36 16.55
C GLY A 234 -20.67 -15.01 15.12
N LEU A 235 -19.74 -14.06 14.95
CA LEU A 235 -19.20 -13.62 13.65
C LEU A 235 -17.99 -14.45 13.21
N VAL A 236 -17.36 -15.17 14.13
CA VAL A 236 -16.27 -16.12 13.91
C VAL A 236 -16.69 -17.48 14.48
N ASP A 237 -16.60 -18.53 13.67
CA ASP A 237 -16.91 -19.89 14.08
C ASP A 237 -15.64 -20.57 14.60
N ASP A 238 -15.47 -20.58 15.93
CA ASP A 238 -14.30 -21.15 16.61
C ASP A 238 -14.30 -22.69 16.71
N SER A 239 -15.24 -23.36 16.08
CA SER A 239 -15.33 -24.83 16.13
C SER A 239 -14.15 -25.55 15.45
N THR A 240 -13.46 -24.87 14.53
CA THR A 240 -12.35 -25.41 13.74
C THR A 240 -11.25 -24.38 13.54
N ALA A 241 -10.42 -24.16 14.57
CA ALA A 241 -9.33 -23.22 14.51
C ALA A 241 -8.06 -23.82 13.87
N VAL A 242 -7.31 -22.99 13.14
CA VAL A 242 -6.00 -23.32 12.57
C VAL A 242 -4.97 -22.33 13.12
N ARG A 243 -3.81 -22.86 13.54
CA ARG A 243 -2.73 -22.06 14.08
C ARG A 243 -2.00 -21.29 12.99
N LEU A 244 -1.76 -19.98 13.24
CA LEU A 244 -1.10 -19.04 12.34
C LEU A 244 0.40 -18.89 12.65
N HIS A 245 1.10 -18.13 11.81
CA HIS A 245 2.53 -17.84 11.89
C HIS A 245 2.98 -17.25 13.24
N ASP A 246 2.22 -16.31 13.77
CA ASP A 246 2.51 -15.59 15.01
C ASP A 246 2.08 -16.36 16.27
N GLY A 247 1.55 -17.58 16.11
CA GLY A 247 1.05 -18.41 17.19
C GLY A 247 -0.40 -18.14 17.57
N SER A 248 -1.05 -17.14 16.96
CA SER A 248 -2.50 -16.94 17.06
C SER A 248 -3.25 -18.01 16.27
N GLU A 249 -4.57 -17.96 16.29
CA GLU A 249 -5.45 -18.87 15.57
C GLU A 249 -6.40 -18.13 14.65
N ALA A 250 -6.83 -18.77 13.57
CA ALA A 250 -7.88 -18.28 12.70
C ALA A 250 -8.94 -19.34 12.42
N SER A 251 -10.18 -18.89 12.29
CA SER A 251 -11.38 -19.69 12.05
C SER A 251 -12.26 -19.02 10.99
N PRO A 252 -13.27 -19.70 10.44
CA PRO A 252 -14.19 -19.07 9.51
C PRO A 252 -14.82 -17.79 10.11
N GLY A 253 -14.74 -16.70 9.36
CA GLY A 253 -15.15 -15.35 9.80
C GLY A 253 -13.99 -14.45 10.20
N ASP A 254 -12.81 -14.97 10.51
CA ASP A 254 -11.64 -14.16 10.84
C ASP A 254 -11.12 -13.35 9.64
N LEU A 255 -10.54 -12.19 9.94
CA LEU A 255 -9.77 -11.39 8.99
C LEU A 255 -8.30 -11.74 9.11
N VAL A 256 -7.67 -12.02 7.97
CA VAL A 256 -6.25 -12.42 7.92
C VAL A 256 -5.50 -11.70 6.81
N VAL A 257 -4.18 -11.59 6.96
CA VAL A 257 -3.26 -10.99 5.99
C VAL A 257 -2.19 -11.98 5.59
N THR A 258 -1.91 -12.06 4.30
CA THR A 258 -0.81 -12.85 3.75
C THR A 258 0.51 -12.10 3.80
N ARG A 259 1.61 -12.80 4.17
CA ARG A 259 2.94 -12.21 4.43
C ARG A 259 3.97 -12.50 3.35
N GLN A 260 3.62 -13.30 2.36
CA GLN A 260 4.51 -13.66 1.27
C GLN A 260 3.77 -13.76 -0.06
N ASN A 261 4.48 -13.35 -1.12
CA ASN A 261 4.03 -13.51 -2.49
C ASN A 261 3.99 -14.99 -2.91
N ASP A 262 2.85 -15.50 -3.38
CA ASP A 262 2.77 -16.81 -4.03
C ASP A 262 2.00 -16.74 -5.36
N ARG A 263 2.73 -16.65 -6.47
CA ARG A 263 2.17 -16.58 -7.83
C ARG A 263 1.52 -17.90 -8.31
N ARG A 264 1.74 -19.00 -7.58
CA ARG A 264 1.11 -20.31 -7.89
C ARG A 264 -0.32 -20.35 -7.39
N VAL A 265 -0.64 -19.59 -6.35
CA VAL A 265 -1.97 -19.50 -5.77
C VAL A 265 -2.73 -18.36 -6.44
N ARG A 266 -3.64 -18.71 -7.35
CA ARG A 266 -4.38 -17.74 -8.17
C ARG A 266 -5.85 -17.64 -7.76
N TYR A 267 -6.40 -16.43 -7.86
CA TYR A 267 -7.83 -16.17 -7.70
C TYR A 267 -8.27 -15.14 -8.75
N GLY A 268 -9.29 -15.49 -9.54
CA GLY A 268 -9.71 -14.68 -10.68
C GLY A 268 -8.55 -14.42 -11.65
N LYS A 269 -8.24 -13.15 -11.89
CA LYS A 269 -7.10 -12.71 -12.71
C LYS A 269 -5.84 -12.40 -11.89
N SER A 270 -5.93 -12.49 -10.56
CA SER A 270 -4.88 -12.14 -9.62
C SER A 270 -4.22 -13.39 -8.98
N TRP A 271 -3.32 -13.18 -8.04
CA TRP A 271 -2.59 -14.19 -7.28
C TRP A 271 -2.28 -13.64 -5.88
N VAL A 272 -1.93 -14.50 -4.93
CA VAL A 272 -1.72 -14.15 -3.51
C VAL A 272 -0.45 -13.31 -3.34
N LYS A 273 -0.60 -12.10 -2.81
CA LYS A 273 0.48 -11.14 -2.57
C LYS A 273 0.72 -10.94 -1.08
N ASN A 274 1.92 -10.48 -0.76
CA ASN A 274 2.21 -9.95 0.57
C ASN A 274 1.36 -8.69 0.81
N GLY A 275 0.63 -8.68 1.93
CA GLY A 275 -0.27 -7.58 2.31
C GLY A 275 -1.71 -7.72 1.81
N ASP A 276 -2.05 -8.77 1.04
CA ASP A 276 -3.44 -9.03 0.68
C ASP A 276 -4.26 -9.37 1.91
N LEU A 277 -5.44 -8.74 2.03
CA LEU A 277 -6.39 -8.96 3.12
C LEU A 277 -7.50 -9.90 2.72
N TRP A 278 -7.83 -10.81 3.62
CA TRP A 278 -8.78 -11.91 3.36
C TRP A 278 -9.74 -12.12 4.52
N THR A 279 -10.91 -12.65 4.20
CA THR A 279 -11.80 -13.29 5.18
C THR A 279 -11.62 -14.82 5.07
N VAL A 280 -11.40 -15.47 6.19
CA VAL A 280 -11.41 -16.94 6.28
C VAL A 280 -12.83 -17.43 6.03
N VAL A 281 -12.99 -18.35 5.09
CA VAL A 281 -14.31 -18.94 4.76
C VAL A 281 -14.39 -20.43 5.07
N GLY A 282 -13.26 -21.05 5.36
CA GLY A 282 -13.20 -22.46 5.77
C GLY A 282 -11.81 -22.85 6.25
N THR A 283 -11.76 -23.81 7.17
CA THR A 283 -10.54 -24.43 7.69
C THR A 283 -10.57 -25.93 7.45
N HIS A 284 -9.41 -26.55 7.36
CA HIS A 284 -9.28 -27.98 7.06
C HIS A 284 -8.40 -28.69 8.07
N ALA A 285 -8.64 -29.98 8.27
CA ALA A 285 -7.91 -30.82 9.25
C ALA A 285 -6.40 -30.94 8.95
N ASP A 286 -5.97 -30.67 7.72
CA ASP A 286 -4.56 -30.65 7.35
C ASP A 286 -3.87 -29.30 7.66
N GLY A 287 -4.61 -28.32 8.22
CA GLY A 287 -4.13 -26.97 8.52
C GLY A 287 -4.21 -26.00 7.34
N SER A 288 -4.76 -26.41 6.19
CA SER A 288 -5.03 -25.48 5.09
C SER A 288 -6.28 -24.64 5.35
N VAL A 289 -6.37 -23.48 4.72
CA VAL A 289 -7.42 -22.48 4.93
C VAL A 289 -7.97 -22.01 3.60
N ASP A 290 -9.28 -21.98 3.44
CA ASP A 290 -9.94 -21.32 2.32
C ASP A 290 -10.19 -19.85 2.70
N VAL A 291 -9.68 -18.93 1.88
CA VAL A 291 -9.81 -17.49 2.10
C VAL A 291 -10.47 -16.80 0.92
N ARG A 292 -11.13 -15.67 1.20
CA ARG A 292 -11.79 -14.83 0.21
C ARG A 292 -11.29 -13.40 0.33
N PRO A 293 -10.98 -12.69 -0.78
CA PRO A 293 -10.61 -11.28 -0.72
C PRO A 293 -11.69 -10.45 -0.02
N ILE A 294 -11.30 -9.48 0.81
CA ILE A 294 -12.25 -8.58 1.45
C ILE A 294 -13.04 -7.82 0.37
N GLY A 295 -14.36 -7.70 0.56
CA GLY A 295 -15.28 -7.04 -0.38
C GLY A 295 -15.71 -7.91 -1.56
N ALA A 296 -15.16 -9.13 -1.72
CA ALA A 296 -15.63 -10.05 -2.74
C ALA A 296 -16.79 -10.91 -2.23
N GLU A 297 -17.89 -10.99 -2.99
CA GLU A 297 -19.03 -11.84 -2.62
C GLU A 297 -18.80 -13.33 -2.96
N ARG A 298 -17.99 -13.62 -3.97
CA ARG A 298 -17.75 -14.96 -4.50
C ARG A 298 -16.26 -15.17 -4.80
N GLY A 299 -15.90 -16.45 -4.90
CA GLY A 299 -14.53 -16.89 -5.16
C GLY A 299 -13.73 -17.02 -3.87
N SER A 300 -13.19 -18.20 -3.64
CA SER A 300 -12.24 -18.47 -2.56
C SER A 300 -11.00 -19.11 -3.15
N VAL A 301 -9.91 -19.02 -2.42
CA VAL A 301 -8.64 -19.67 -2.75
C VAL A 301 -8.14 -20.44 -1.54
N ARG A 302 -7.56 -21.60 -1.75
CA ARG A 302 -6.97 -22.40 -0.70
C ARG A 302 -5.51 -22.05 -0.49
N LEU A 303 -5.20 -21.62 0.73
CA LEU A 303 -3.84 -21.48 1.23
C LEU A 303 -3.42 -22.81 1.87
N GLN A 304 -2.29 -23.34 1.42
CA GLN A 304 -1.78 -24.63 1.91
C GLN A 304 -1.29 -24.51 3.36
N ALA A 305 -1.31 -25.59 4.11
CA ALA A 305 -0.97 -25.63 5.54
C ALA A 305 0.41 -25.03 5.87
N ASN A 306 1.41 -25.30 5.05
CA ASN A 306 2.74 -24.71 5.24
C ASN A 306 2.75 -23.20 5.05
N TYR A 307 1.98 -22.69 4.07
CA TYR A 307 1.83 -21.24 3.86
C TYR A 307 1.10 -20.60 5.06
N VAL A 308 0.04 -21.23 5.54
CA VAL A 308 -0.72 -20.75 6.71
C VAL A 308 0.16 -20.64 7.95
N ALA A 309 0.92 -21.69 8.25
CA ALA A 309 1.79 -21.75 9.42
C ALA A 309 2.98 -20.79 9.38
N GLU A 310 3.41 -20.34 8.19
CA GLU A 310 4.59 -19.51 8.02
C GLU A 310 4.28 -18.07 7.59
N GLN A 311 3.14 -17.81 6.93
CA GLN A 311 2.90 -16.60 6.17
C GLN A 311 1.49 -16.00 6.34
N LEU A 312 0.70 -16.44 7.31
CA LEU A 312 -0.64 -15.92 7.57
C LEU A 312 -0.73 -15.38 9.00
N GLU A 313 -1.30 -14.19 9.15
CA GLU A 313 -1.52 -13.52 10.44
C GLU A 313 -2.94 -12.94 10.51
N LEU A 314 -3.45 -12.67 11.73
CA LEU A 314 -4.70 -11.92 11.91
C LEU A 314 -4.53 -10.47 11.39
N ALA A 315 -5.63 -9.84 10.98
CA ALA A 315 -5.61 -8.54 10.31
C ALA A 315 -6.66 -7.55 10.81
N TYR A 316 -7.08 -7.62 12.05
CA TYR A 316 -7.91 -6.58 12.68
C TYR A 316 -7.10 -5.35 13.07
N ALA A 317 -5.85 -5.56 13.45
CA ALA A 317 -4.85 -4.53 13.71
C ALA A 317 -3.55 -4.83 12.96
N ILE A 318 -2.84 -3.79 12.54
CA ILE A 318 -1.55 -3.87 11.85
C ILE A 318 -0.62 -2.76 12.30
N THR A 319 0.67 -2.86 11.97
CA THR A 319 1.61 -1.77 12.22
C THR A 319 1.46 -0.63 11.21
N ALA A 320 1.87 0.59 11.59
CA ALA A 320 1.82 1.77 10.70
C ALA A 320 2.54 1.52 9.36
N TYR A 321 3.70 0.85 9.39
CA TYR A 321 4.44 0.48 8.17
C TYR A 321 3.62 -0.41 7.22
N ARG A 322 2.83 -1.34 7.77
CA ARG A 322 1.98 -2.24 6.97
C ARG A 322 0.71 -1.57 6.48
N ALA A 323 0.22 -0.53 7.17
CA ALA A 323 -0.94 0.26 6.78
C ALA A 323 -0.66 1.18 5.60
N GLN A 324 0.61 1.42 5.27
CA GLN A 324 1.00 2.29 4.17
C GLN A 324 0.42 1.80 2.84
N GLY A 325 -0.20 2.71 2.10
CA GLY A 325 -0.86 2.38 0.83
C GLY A 325 -2.30 1.87 0.95
N MET A 326 -2.77 1.52 2.15
CA MET A 326 -4.15 1.07 2.35
C MET A 326 -5.13 2.25 2.30
N THR A 327 -6.36 1.96 1.87
CA THR A 327 -7.47 2.91 1.88
C THR A 327 -8.61 2.30 2.67
N VAL A 328 -9.03 2.99 3.72
CA VAL A 328 -10.14 2.62 4.60
C VAL A 328 -11.00 3.86 4.88
N ASP A 329 -12.23 3.67 5.40
CA ASP A 329 -13.09 4.78 5.77
C ASP A 329 -12.59 5.46 7.05
N THR A 330 -12.09 4.68 8.02
CA THR A 330 -11.57 5.18 9.30
C THR A 330 -10.34 4.38 9.74
N ALA A 331 -9.47 5.03 10.51
CA ALA A 331 -8.33 4.38 11.15
C ALA A 331 -8.18 4.86 12.60
N HIS A 332 -7.94 3.93 13.51
CA HIS A 332 -7.71 4.18 14.93
C HIS A 332 -6.26 3.84 15.24
N ALA A 333 -5.43 4.88 15.43
CA ALA A 333 -3.99 4.72 15.65
C ALA A 333 -3.64 4.91 17.14
N VAL A 334 -2.90 3.95 17.69
CA VAL A 334 -2.29 4.04 19.01
C VAL A 334 -0.82 4.37 18.83
N VAL A 335 -0.44 5.52 19.37
CA VAL A 335 0.95 6.04 19.37
C VAL A 335 1.41 6.18 20.80
N THR A 336 2.64 5.73 21.14
CA THR A 336 3.22 5.74 22.48
C THR A 336 4.49 6.58 22.57
#